data_92a849a16a6482c2d38a2d0e50f3408d
#
_entry.id   92a849a16a6482c2d38a2d0e50f3408d
#
_cell.length_a   1.000
_cell.length_b   1.000
_cell.length_c   1.000
_cell.angle_alpha   90.00
_cell.angle_beta   90.00
_cell.angle_gamma   90.00
#
_symmetry.space_group_name_H-M   'P 1'
#
loop_
_entity.id
_entity.type
_entity.pdbx_description
1 polymer ?
#
loop_
_entity_poly.entity_id
_entity_poly.type
_entity_poly.pdbx_seq_one_letter_code
_entity_poly.pdbx_strand_id
1 'polypeptide(L)'
;MAPGGLRHNPGIAPRRRLAALVWSPDLLSIIQAAGWPIWPLIACSVLGLALVIERFISLKTAKIVPAKLLDEAIMVSRNGVPGPDVVKQLEQNSVLGEVLASGFRTLSGNPRASDEDLRANLEGAGRQAAAKLQRYLGALATIASAAPLLGLLGTVIGMIEIFGSQGADGGMGVTPGGGNPAQLAHGISIALYNTAFGLIVAIPALIFWRYFRARVDDYLLSMELAAERFARHLATLRR
;
A
#
# COMPACT_ATOMS: atom_id res chain seq x y z
N MET A 1 -48.55 27.72 42.79
CA MET A 1 -47.37 28.56 43.09
C MET A 1 -46.17 27.68 43.27
N ALA A 2 -45.10 28.00 42.62
CA ALA A 2 -43.75 27.44 42.54
C ALA A 2 -43.45 26.48 41.35
N PRO A 3 -42.44 26.80 40.57
CA PRO A 3 -42.09 26.12 39.31
C PRO A 3 -41.00 25.04 39.51
N GLY A 4 -41.19 23.92 38.87
CA GLY A 4 -40.27 22.80 38.83
C GLY A 4 -39.12 23.03 37.87
N GLY A 5 -37.90 23.03 38.40
CA GLY A 5 -36.66 23.22 37.67
C GLY A 5 -36.32 22.09 36.70
N LEU A 6 -36.07 22.45 35.46
CA LEU A 6 -35.43 21.62 34.44
C LEU A 6 -33.99 21.34 34.81
N ARG A 7 -33.66 20.11 35.19
CA ARG A 7 -32.27 19.68 35.33
C ARG A 7 -31.66 19.42 33.96
N HIS A 8 -30.85 20.34 33.57
CA HIS A 8 -29.95 20.23 32.41
C HIS A 8 -28.87 19.17 32.72
N ASN A 9 -28.81 18.14 31.91
CA ASN A 9 -27.80 17.09 32.01
C ASN A 9 -26.68 17.37 30.98
N PRO A 10 -25.49 17.82 31.38
CA PRO A 10 -24.41 18.10 30.43
C PRO A 10 -23.56 16.84 30.17
N GLY A 11 -23.47 16.47 28.91
CA GLY A 11 -22.21 15.93 28.41
C GLY A 11 -22.03 14.43 28.48
N ILE A 12 -22.54 13.73 27.50
CA ILE A 12 -21.97 12.43 27.11
C ILE A 12 -21.05 12.67 25.90
N ALA A 13 -19.76 12.55 26.16
CA ALA A 13 -18.70 12.82 25.21
C ALA A 13 -18.80 11.93 23.95
N PRO A 14 -18.57 12.47 22.73
CA PRO A 14 -18.74 11.78 21.46
C PRO A 14 -17.75 10.63 21.22
N ARG A 15 -16.70 10.50 22.05
CA ARG A 15 -15.64 9.49 21.87
C ARG A 15 -16.06 8.04 22.13
N ARG A 16 -17.10 7.79 22.95
CA ARG A 16 -17.58 6.42 23.21
C ARG A 16 -18.44 5.86 22.10
N ARG A 17 -19.03 6.68 21.24
CA ARG A 17 -19.90 6.21 20.14
C ARG A 17 -19.13 5.56 18.99
N LEU A 18 -17.90 5.99 18.71
CA LEU A 18 -17.08 5.38 17.65
C LEU A 18 -16.55 3.99 18.01
N ALA A 19 -16.19 3.77 19.27
CA ALA A 19 -15.74 2.45 19.73
C ALA A 19 -16.90 1.43 19.82
N ALA A 20 -18.13 1.88 20.11
CA ALA A 20 -19.32 1.03 20.14
C ALA A 20 -19.82 0.67 18.73
N LEU A 21 -19.50 1.46 17.72
CA LEU A 21 -19.87 1.17 16.31
C LEU A 21 -19.02 0.04 15.71
N VAL A 22 -17.80 -0.18 16.21
CA VAL A 22 -16.86 -1.19 15.70
C VAL A 22 -17.12 -2.58 16.32
N TRP A 23 -17.84 -2.67 17.45
CA TRP A 23 -18.11 -3.93 18.16
C TRP A 23 -19.61 -4.14 18.44
N SER A 24 -20.49 -3.72 17.52
CA SER A 24 -21.89 -4.09 17.62
C SER A 24 -22.06 -5.58 17.30
N PRO A 25 -22.92 -6.31 18.05
CA PRO A 25 -23.23 -7.72 17.76
C PRO A 25 -23.71 -7.93 16.32
N ASP A 26 -24.21 -6.87 15.67
CA ASP A 26 -24.63 -6.87 14.27
C ASP A 26 -23.48 -7.08 13.28
N LEU A 27 -22.25 -6.59 13.54
CA LEU A 27 -21.09 -6.81 12.65
C LEU A 27 -20.63 -8.27 12.67
N LEU A 28 -20.60 -8.90 13.84
CA LEU A 28 -20.23 -10.31 13.94
C LEU A 28 -21.28 -11.19 13.26
N SER A 29 -22.58 -10.87 13.40
CA SER A 29 -23.66 -11.60 12.74
C SER A 29 -23.57 -11.46 11.21
N ILE A 30 -23.23 -10.27 10.68
CA ILE A 30 -23.01 -10.04 9.24
C ILE A 30 -21.82 -10.86 8.73
N ILE A 31 -20.70 -10.88 9.48
CA ILE A 31 -19.50 -11.66 9.11
C ILE A 31 -19.83 -13.16 9.10
N GLN A 32 -20.55 -13.66 10.10
CA GLN A 32 -20.99 -15.05 10.16
C GLN A 32 -21.96 -15.40 9.03
N ALA A 33 -22.89 -14.49 8.73
CA ALA A 33 -23.86 -14.66 7.66
C ALA A 33 -23.23 -14.63 6.26
N ALA A 34 -22.14 -13.85 6.06
CA ALA A 34 -21.44 -13.74 4.79
C ALA A 34 -20.69 -15.02 4.36
N GLY A 35 -20.58 -16.00 5.29
CA GLY A 35 -19.98 -17.30 5.00
C GLY A 35 -18.45 -17.27 4.86
N TRP A 36 -17.88 -18.37 4.33
CA TRP A 36 -16.43 -18.51 4.21
C TRP A 36 -15.75 -17.52 3.25
N PRO A 37 -16.39 -16.96 2.20
CA PRO A 37 -15.71 -16.05 1.26
C PRO A 37 -15.31 -14.72 1.87
N ILE A 38 -15.82 -14.35 3.05
CA ILE A 38 -15.41 -13.11 3.73
C ILE A 38 -13.99 -13.19 4.32
N TRP A 39 -13.49 -14.39 4.66
CA TRP A 39 -12.18 -14.56 5.28
C TRP A 39 -11.01 -14.10 4.40
N PRO A 40 -10.94 -14.47 3.10
CA PRO A 40 -9.97 -13.90 2.17
C PRO A 40 -10.03 -12.37 2.09
N LEU A 41 -11.23 -11.76 2.15
CA LEU A 41 -11.41 -10.31 2.12
C LEU A 41 -10.85 -9.64 3.38
N ILE A 42 -11.09 -10.24 4.55
CA ILE A 42 -10.51 -9.78 5.82
C ILE A 42 -8.98 -9.85 5.76
N ALA A 43 -8.42 -10.96 5.27
CA ALA A 43 -6.98 -11.09 5.09
C ALA A 43 -6.42 -10.02 4.14
N CYS A 44 -7.07 -9.76 3.01
CA CYS A 44 -6.71 -8.68 2.08
C CYS A 44 -6.78 -7.30 2.75
N SER A 45 -7.79 -7.05 3.60
CA SER A 45 -7.94 -5.79 4.34
C SER A 45 -6.78 -5.56 5.31
N VAL A 46 -6.43 -6.58 6.11
CA VAL A 46 -5.34 -6.50 7.09
C VAL A 46 -3.99 -6.32 6.38
N LEU A 47 -3.73 -7.12 5.33
CA LEU A 47 -2.51 -7.01 4.53
C LEU A 47 -2.43 -5.67 3.81
N GLY A 48 -3.51 -5.20 3.22
CA GLY A 48 -3.58 -3.91 2.54
C GLY A 48 -3.26 -2.75 3.49
N LEU A 49 -3.86 -2.76 4.69
CA LEU A 49 -3.59 -1.76 5.72
C LEU A 49 -2.13 -1.80 6.19
N ALA A 50 -1.60 -3.00 6.44
CA ALA A 50 -0.20 -3.17 6.84
C ALA A 50 0.78 -2.63 5.77
N LEU A 51 0.52 -2.92 4.49
CA LEU A 51 1.30 -2.42 3.38
C LEU A 51 1.21 -0.89 3.23
N VAL A 52 0.04 -0.31 3.43
CA VAL A 52 -0.14 1.16 3.41
C VAL A 52 0.68 1.81 4.52
N ILE A 53 0.59 1.31 5.75
CA ILE A 53 1.34 1.85 6.90
C ILE A 53 2.85 1.71 6.64
N GLU A 54 3.30 0.55 6.19
CA GLU A 54 4.72 0.31 5.86
C GLU A 54 5.21 1.31 4.80
N ARG A 55 4.42 1.54 3.73
CA ARG A 55 4.78 2.48 2.68
C ARG A 55 4.85 3.93 3.17
N PHE A 56 3.95 4.37 4.03
CA PHE A 56 4.03 5.70 4.65
C PHE A 56 5.31 5.90 5.47
N ILE A 57 5.80 4.86 6.13
CA ILE A 57 7.03 4.92 6.94
C ILE A 57 8.28 4.83 6.05
N SER A 58 8.25 3.98 5.03
CA SER A 58 9.38 3.69 4.16
C SER A 58 9.61 4.79 3.12
N LEU A 59 8.55 5.34 2.50
CA LEU A 59 8.62 6.36 1.46
C LEU A 59 8.75 7.80 2.00
N LYS A 60 9.44 7.99 3.13
CA LYS A 60 9.76 9.33 3.64
C LYS A 60 10.88 9.96 2.82
N THR A 61 10.69 11.18 2.33
CA THR A 61 11.66 11.93 1.52
C THR A 61 13.05 11.99 2.14
N ALA A 62 13.12 12.20 3.47
CA ALA A 62 14.39 12.23 4.19
C ALA A 62 15.19 10.91 4.12
N LYS A 63 14.53 9.77 3.91
CA LYS A 63 15.18 8.46 3.78
C LYS A 63 15.55 8.09 2.33
N ILE A 64 14.91 8.74 1.36
CA ILE A 64 15.07 8.37 -0.05
C ILE A 64 15.96 9.38 -0.77
N VAL A 65 15.54 10.65 -0.81
CA VAL A 65 16.23 11.76 -1.50
C VAL A 65 16.35 12.94 -0.56
N PRO A 66 17.32 12.96 0.38
CA PRO A 66 17.60 14.13 1.19
C PRO A 66 18.05 15.31 0.31
N ALA A 67 17.43 16.48 0.49
CA ALA A 67 17.61 17.62 -0.42
C ALA A 67 19.05 18.14 -0.54
N LYS A 68 19.88 17.95 0.49
CA LYS A 68 21.28 18.46 0.53
C LYS A 68 22.32 17.41 0.20
N LEU A 69 21.96 16.14 0.11
CA LEU A 69 22.90 15.04 0.03
C LEU A 69 23.79 15.08 -1.23
N LEU A 70 23.20 15.49 -2.37
CA LEU A 70 23.96 15.65 -3.60
C LEU A 70 25.03 16.75 -3.47
N ASP A 71 24.66 17.89 -2.93
CA ASP A 71 25.58 19.02 -2.76
C ASP A 71 26.69 18.68 -1.75
N GLU A 72 26.38 17.95 -0.68
CA GLU A 72 27.33 17.43 0.30
C GLU A 72 28.28 16.44 -0.36
N ALA A 73 27.80 15.49 -1.17
CA ALA A 73 28.64 14.54 -1.90
C ALA A 73 29.58 15.24 -2.89
N ILE A 74 29.08 16.26 -3.60
CA ILE A 74 29.90 17.10 -4.49
C ILE A 74 30.97 17.87 -3.70
N MET A 75 30.60 18.43 -2.54
CA MET A 75 31.51 19.21 -1.71
C MET A 75 32.68 18.37 -1.16
N VAL A 76 32.36 17.16 -0.66
CA VAL A 76 33.35 16.22 -0.11
C VAL A 76 34.32 15.73 -1.19
N SER A 77 33.84 15.61 -2.43
CA SER A 77 34.65 15.12 -3.56
C SER A 77 35.48 16.19 -4.26
N ARG A 78 35.40 17.47 -3.88
CA ARG A 78 36.18 18.57 -4.52
C ARG A 78 37.71 18.37 -4.47
N ASN A 79 38.19 17.72 -3.42
CA ASN A 79 39.61 17.45 -3.21
C ASN A 79 40.03 16.04 -3.64
N GLY A 80 39.20 15.34 -4.39
CA GLY A 80 39.39 13.97 -4.84
C GLY A 80 38.35 12.99 -4.34
N VAL A 81 38.53 11.71 -4.66
CA VAL A 81 37.60 10.67 -4.23
C VAL A 81 37.70 10.48 -2.71
N PRO A 82 36.58 10.57 -1.98
CA PRO A 82 36.56 10.43 -0.53
C PRO A 82 36.96 9.02 -0.08
N GLY A 83 37.47 8.93 1.15
CA GLY A 83 37.86 7.65 1.76
C GLY A 83 36.69 6.66 1.92
N PRO A 84 37.01 5.37 2.07
CA PRO A 84 36.01 4.29 2.09
C PRO A 84 34.99 4.46 3.23
N ASP A 85 35.35 5.04 4.36
CA ASP A 85 34.48 5.26 5.49
C ASP A 85 33.37 6.29 5.16
N VAL A 86 33.73 7.36 4.45
CA VAL A 86 32.81 8.40 4.00
C VAL A 86 31.84 7.84 2.95
N VAL A 87 32.36 7.04 2.01
CA VAL A 87 31.52 6.36 1.01
C VAL A 87 30.53 5.41 1.66
N LYS A 88 30.95 4.66 2.68
CA LYS A 88 30.06 3.76 3.44
C LYS A 88 29.01 4.54 4.24
N GLN A 89 29.38 5.66 4.82
CA GLN A 89 28.45 6.53 5.54
C GLN A 89 27.40 7.12 4.60
N LEU A 90 27.80 7.54 3.39
CA LEU A 90 26.91 8.02 2.34
C LEU A 90 25.92 6.92 1.91
N GLU A 91 26.43 5.70 1.71
CA GLU A 91 25.60 4.53 1.34
C GLU A 91 24.52 4.21 2.38
N GLN A 92 24.84 4.33 3.66
CA GLN A 92 23.89 4.03 4.76
C GLN A 92 22.90 5.17 5.04
N ASN A 93 23.14 6.35 4.50
CA ASN A 93 22.33 7.53 4.79
C ASN A 93 20.94 7.43 4.14
N SER A 94 20.86 7.09 2.85
CA SER A 94 19.62 7.10 2.08
C SER A 94 19.74 6.29 0.79
N VAL A 95 18.61 6.07 0.12
CA VAL A 95 18.57 5.38 -1.19
C VAL A 95 19.38 6.17 -2.25
N LEU A 96 19.27 7.50 -2.29
CA LEU A 96 20.12 8.33 -3.14
C LEU A 96 21.59 8.18 -2.77
N GLY A 97 21.90 8.14 -1.47
CA GLY A 97 23.28 7.94 -0.99
C GLY A 97 23.90 6.63 -1.49
N GLU A 98 23.13 5.56 -1.57
CA GLU A 98 23.56 4.28 -2.14
C GLU A 98 23.93 4.41 -3.63
N VAL A 99 23.13 5.17 -4.41
CA VAL A 99 23.40 5.45 -5.82
C VAL A 99 24.69 6.28 -5.98
N LEU A 100 24.83 7.37 -5.21
CA LEU A 100 26.02 8.23 -5.28
C LEU A 100 27.28 7.48 -4.82
N ALA A 101 27.19 6.65 -3.78
CA ALA A 101 28.29 5.81 -3.30
C ALA A 101 28.79 4.83 -4.37
N SER A 102 27.90 4.33 -5.25
CA SER A 102 28.32 3.46 -6.35
C SER A 102 29.25 4.17 -7.33
N GLY A 103 29.02 5.46 -7.61
CA GLY A 103 29.91 6.28 -8.44
C GLY A 103 31.30 6.45 -7.81
N PHE A 104 31.36 6.73 -6.50
CA PHE A 104 32.64 6.80 -5.81
C PHE A 104 33.39 5.46 -5.79
N ARG A 105 32.70 4.34 -5.57
CA ARG A 105 33.28 3.00 -5.61
C ARG A 105 33.86 2.67 -6.99
N THR A 106 33.18 3.08 -8.05
CA THR A 106 33.70 2.89 -9.42
C THR A 106 35.06 3.58 -9.61
N LEU A 107 35.17 4.85 -9.18
CA LEU A 107 36.44 5.60 -9.30
C LEU A 107 37.52 5.11 -8.34
N SER A 108 37.14 4.67 -7.12
CA SER A 108 38.12 4.09 -6.17
C SER A 108 38.68 2.78 -6.66
N GLY A 109 37.86 1.94 -7.33
CA GLY A 109 38.29 0.65 -7.88
C GLY A 109 39.06 0.79 -9.21
N ASN A 110 38.67 1.75 -10.03
CA ASN A 110 39.33 2.04 -11.31
C ASN A 110 39.37 3.56 -11.56
N PRO A 111 40.46 4.24 -11.18
CA PRO A 111 40.60 5.68 -11.42
C PRO A 111 40.56 6.09 -12.90
N ARG A 112 40.78 5.14 -13.80
CA ARG A 112 40.74 5.34 -15.28
C ARG A 112 39.41 4.85 -15.90
N ALA A 113 38.39 4.55 -15.11
CA ALA A 113 37.08 4.14 -15.61
C ALA A 113 36.57 5.15 -16.64
N SER A 114 36.00 4.70 -17.74
CA SER A 114 35.42 5.59 -18.74
C SER A 114 34.17 6.33 -18.18
N ASP A 115 33.74 7.42 -18.82
CA ASP A 115 32.49 8.11 -18.46
C ASP A 115 31.30 7.21 -18.68
N GLU A 116 31.37 6.31 -19.65
CA GLU A 116 30.39 5.31 -19.96
C GLU A 116 30.29 4.27 -18.83
N ASP A 117 31.39 3.74 -18.32
CA ASP A 117 31.44 2.82 -17.20
C ASP A 117 30.85 3.46 -15.92
N LEU A 118 31.19 4.72 -15.67
CA LEU A 118 30.66 5.46 -14.53
C LEU A 118 29.12 5.61 -14.61
N ARG A 119 28.62 6.01 -15.77
CA ARG A 119 27.17 6.12 -16.01
C ARG A 119 26.48 4.78 -15.89
N ALA A 120 27.02 3.72 -16.50
CA ALA A 120 26.46 2.37 -16.44
C ALA A 120 26.36 1.85 -14.99
N ASN A 121 27.36 2.12 -14.15
CA ASN A 121 27.33 1.75 -12.72
C ASN A 121 26.29 2.56 -11.94
N LEU A 122 26.18 3.88 -12.16
CA LEU A 122 25.16 4.71 -11.55
C LEU A 122 23.74 4.29 -11.96
N GLU A 123 23.53 3.99 -13.25
CA GLU A 123 22.25 3.46 -13.73
C GLU A 123 21.93 2.08 -13.13
N GLY A 124 22.94 1.21 -13.01
CA GLY A 124 22.81 -0.08 -12.34
C GLY A 124 22.32 0.07 -10.91
N ALA A 125 22.95 0.96 -10.14
CA ALA A 125 22.54 1.30 -8.78
C ALA A 125 21.13 1.94 -8.75
N GLY A 126 20.83 2.81 -9.70
CA GLY A 126 19.48 3.40 -9.86
C GLY A 126 18.40 2.36 -10.11
N ARG A 127 18.66 1.36 -10.96
CA ARG A 127 17.72 0.24 -11.19
C ARG A 127 17.49 -0.59 -9.91
N GLN A 128 18.54 -0.83 -9.12
CA GLN A 128 18.40 -1.53 -7.83
C GLN A 128 17.58 -0.70 -6.83
N ALA A 129 17.83 0.61 -6.77
CA ALA A 129 17.04 1.54 -5.97
C ALA A 129 15.56 1.53 -6.38
N ALA A 130 15.28 1.57 -7.69
CA ALA A 130 13.92 1.48 -8.22
C ALA A 130 13.22 0.19 -7.79
N ALA A 131 13.89 -0.96 -7.90
CA ALA A 131 13.34 -2.25 -7.47
C ALA A 131 13.02 -2.26 -5.97
N LYS A 132 13.88 -1.68 -5.12
CA LYS A 132 13.63 -1.54 -3.67
C LYS A 132 12.40 -0.68 -3.38
N LEU A 133 12.25 0.46 -4.05
CA LEU A 133 11.13 1.39 -3.84
C LEU A 133 9.80 0.81 -4.32
N GLN A 134 9.81 0.03 -5.40
CA GLN A 134 8.62 -0.58 -6.00
C GLN A 134 8.17 -1.88 -5.33
N ARG A 135 8.98 -2.46 -4.46
CA ARG A 135 8.86 -3.83 -3.94
C ARG A 135 7.45 -4.24 -3.47
N TYR A 136 6.74 -3.38 -2.73
CA TYR A 136 5.42 -3.72 -2.18
C TYR A 136 4.24 -3.07 -2.92
N LEU A 137 4.52 -2.25 -3.92
CA LEU A 137 3.47 -1.61 -4.72
C LEU A 137 2.69 -2.61 -5.55
N GLY A 138 3.36 -3.66 -6.05
CA GLY A 138 2.70 -4.74 -6.78
C GLY A 138 1.68 -5.50 -5.92
N ALA A 139 2.02 -5.82 -4.67
CA ALA A 139 1.11 -6.48 -3.75
C ALA A 139 -0.12 -5.62 -3.45
N LEU A 140 0.06 -4.31 -3.24
CA LEU A 140 -1.06 -3.39 -3.01
C LEU A 140 -1.95 -3.27 -4.25
N ALA A 141 -1.37 -3.24 -5.45
CA ALA A 141 -2.12 -3.27 -6.72
C ALA A 141 -2.94 -4.56 -6.87
N THR A 142 -2.35 -5.71 -6.49
CA THR A 142 -3.04 -7.00 -6.52
C THR A 142 -4.23 -7.01 -5.57
N ILE A 143 -4.08 -6.52 -4.34
CA ILE A 143 -5.20 -6.40 -3.39
C ILE A 143 -6.29 -5.50 -3.97
N ALA A 144 -5.93 -4.34 -4.53
CA ALA A 144 -6.88 -3.40 -5.11
C ALA A 144 -7.70 -4.02 -6.25
N SER A 145 -7.11 -4.90 -7.06
CA SER A 145 -7.80 -5.55 -8.18
C SER A 145 -8.50 -6.87 -7.77
N ALA A 146 -7.93 -7.63 -6.83
CA ALA A 146 -8.48 -8.92 -6.44
C ALA A 146 -9.63 -8.80 -5.43
N ALA A 147 -9.64 -7.80 -4.55
CA ALA A 147 -10.66 -7.68 -3.52
C ALA A 147 -12.10 -7.54 -4.08
N PRO A 148 -12.36 -6.76 -5.16
CA PRO A 148 -13.70 -6.73 -5.76
C PRO A 148 -14.11 -8.06 -6.38
N LEU A 149 -13.15 -8.79 -6.98
CA LEU A 149 -13.41 -10.11 -7.57
C LEU A 149 -13.72 -11.15 -6.50
N LEU A 150 -13.04 -11.09 -5.35
CA LEU A 150 -13.36 -11.92 -4.19
C LEU A 150 -14.75 -11.60 -3.63
N GLY A 151 -15.11 -10.31 -3.59
CA GLY A 151 -16.46 -9.89 -3.22
C GLY A 151 -17.52 -10.44 -4.17
N LEU A 152 -17.29 -10.33 -5.47
CA LEU A 152 -18.17 -10.91 -6.49
C LEU A 152 -18.26 -12.43 -6.37
N LEU A 153 -17.14 -13.13 -6.16
CA LEU A 153 -17.12 -14.56 -5.91
C LEU A 153 -18.03 -14.94 -4.73
N GLY A 154 -17.98 -14.16 -3.65
CA GLY A 154 -18.85 -14.34 -2.50
C GLY A 154 -20.35 -14.25 -2.84
N THR A 155 -20.73 -13.34 -3.75
CA THR A 155 -22.13 -13.28 -4.22
C THR A 155 -22.53 -14.50 -5.03
N VAL A 156 -21.67 -14.98 -5.92
CA VAL A 156 -21.95 -16.16 -6.74
C VAL A 156 -22.12 -17.40 -5.85
N ILE A 157 -21.25 -17.60 -4.87
CA ILE A 157 -21.33 -18.71 -3.91
C ILE A 157 -22.62 -18.61 -3.09
N GLY A 158 -22.92 -17.44 -2.52
CA GLY A 158 -24.13 -17.22 -1.75
C GLY A 158 -25.40 -17.48 -2.55
N MET A 159 -25.43 -17.09 -3.83
CA MET A 159 -26.58 -17.39 -4.70
C MET A 159 -26.71 -18.91 -4.99
N ILE A 160 -25.59 -19.61 -5.21
CA ILE A 160 -25.59 -21.08 -5.41
C ILE A 160 -26.16 -21.77 -4.16
N GLU A 161 -25.75 -21.37 -2.97
CA GLU A 161 -26.23 -21.95 -1.71
C GLU A 161 -27.73 -21.73 -1.51
N ILE A 162 -28.24 -20.53 -1.84
CA ILE A 162 -29.66 -20.19 -1.73
C ILE A 162 -30.50 -21.06 -2.68
N PHE A 163 -30.11 -21.14 -3.96
CA PHE A 163 -30.86 -21.94 -4.94
C PHE A 163 -30.68 -23.44 -4.71
N GLY A 164 -29.51 -23.87 -4.23
CA GLY A 164 -29.24 -25.26 -3.88
C GLY A 164 -30.10 -25.76 -2.72
N SER A 165 -30.30 -24.93 -1.70
CA SER A 165 -31.14 -25.28 -0.54
C SER A 165 -32.63 -25.37 -0.90
N GLN A 166 -33.10 -24.53 -1.83
CA GLN A 166 -34.50 -24.58 -2.30
C GLN A 166 -34.78 -25.82 -3.17
N GLY A 167 -33.77 -26.40 -3.83
CA GLY A 167 -33.94 -27.63 -4.61
C GLY A 167 -33.90 -28.90 -3.79
N ALA A 168 -33.30 -28.90 -2.60
CA ALA A 168 -33.13 -30.08 -1.75
C ALA A 168 -34.38 -30.40 -0.90
N ASP A 169 -35.20 -29.40 -0.56
CA ASP A 169 -36.47 -29.59 0.18
C ASP A 169 -37.65 -29.97 -0.72
N GLY A 170 -37.41 -30.21 -2.01
CA GLY A 170 -38.38 -30.64 -3.02
C GLY A 170 -38.79 -32.08 -2.90
N GLY A 171 -39.27 -32.56 -1.76
CA GLY A 171 -40.10 -33.75 -1.63
C GLY A 171 -41.38 -33.53 -2.38
N MET A 172 -41.55 -34.22 -3.53
CA MET A 172 -42.75 -34.54 -4.30
C MET A 172 -44.04 -33.73 -4.00
N GLY A 173 -43.96 -32.44 -4.21
CA GLY A 173 -45.09 -31.53 -4.11
C GLY A 173 -44.70 -30.20 -4.74
N VAL A 174 -44.62 -30.18 -6.09
CA VAL A 174 -44.40 -28.94 -6.85
C VAL A 174 -45.63 -28.07 -6.73
N THR A 175 -45.69 -27.24 -5.69
CA THR A 175 -46.54 -26.04 -5.75
C THR A 175 -45.72 -24.97 -6.49
N PRO A 176 -46.15 -24.52 -7.69
CA PRO A 176 -45.53 -23.42 -8.39
C PRO A 176 -45.65 -22.18 -7.53
N GLY A 177 -44.52 -21.72 -6.94
CA GLY A 177 -44.47 -20.52 -6.09
C GLY A 177 -44.10 -20.73 -4.61
N GLY A 178 -43.71 -21.95 -4.17
CA GLY A 178 -43.48 -22.30 -2.75
C GLY A 178 -42.15 -21.85 -2.10
N GLY A 179 -41.31 -21.10 -2.75
CA GLY A 179 -40.11 -20.51 -2.12
C GLY A 179 -40.49 -19.36 -1.21
N ASN A 180 -39.98 -19.34 0.04
CA ASN A 180 -40.22 -18.22 0.96
C ASN A 180 -39.53 -16.95 0.44
N PRO A 181 -40.25 -15.94 -0.07
CA PRO A 181 -39.65 -14.72 -0.62
C PRO A 181 -38.75 -13.98 0.38
N ALA A 182 -39.05 -14.13 1.68
CA ALA A 182 -38.25 -13.52 2.74
C ALA A 182 -36.86 -14.20 2.89
N GLN A 183 -36.78 -15.53 2.74
CA GLN A 183 -35.50 -16.26 2.75
C GLN A 183 -34.68 -15.91 1.53
N LEU A 184 -35.28 -15.81 0.36
CA LEU A 184 -34.62 -15.39 -0.87
C LEU A 184 -34.04 -13.98 -0.74
N ALA A 185 -34.87 -13.03 -0.26
CA ALA A 185 -34.43 -11.65 -0.04
C ALA A 185 -33.29 -11.56 0.99
N HIS A 186 -33.38 -12.33 2.07
CA HIS A 186 -32.30 -12.40 3.07
C HIS A 186 -30.99 -12.92 2.50
N GLY A 187 -31.02 -14.02 1.75
CA GLY A 187 -29.85 -14.57 1.13
C GLY A 187 -29.21 -13.66 0.07
N ILE A 188 -30.02 -12.98 -0.72
CA ILE A 188 -29.51 -11.95 -1.67
C ILE A 188 -28.83 -10.82 -0.90
N SER A 189 -29.40 -10.35 0.21
CA SER A 189 -28.79 -9.32 1.04
C SER A 189 -27.42 -9.73 1.57
N ILE A 190 -27.28 -10.95 2.05
CA ILE A 190 -25.99 -11.53 2.52
C ILE A 190 -24.96 -11.57 1.38
N ALA A 191 -25.36 -12.04 0.21
CA ALA A 191 -24.48 -12.07 -0.95
C ALA A 191 -23.98 -10.66 -1.30
N LEU A 192 -24.83 -9.64 -1.29
CA LEU A 192 -24.44 -8.25 -1.57
C LEU A 192 -23.45 -7.67 -0.55
N TYR A 193 -23.49 -8.10 0.71
CA TYR A 193 -22.49 -7.68 1.70
C TYR A 193 -21.06 -8.05 1.29
N ASN A 194 -20.83 -9.23 0.74
CA ASN A 194 -19.49 -9.64 0.28
C ASN A 194 -18.94 -8.70 -0.80
N THR A 195 -19.76 -8.28 -1.75
CA THR A 195 -19.32 -7.31 -2.77
C THR A 195 -19.07 -5.93 -2.15
N ALA A 196 -19.91 -5.46 -1.24
CA ALA A 196 -19.71 -4.21 -0.54
C ALA A 196 -18.38 -4.21 0.24
N PHE A 197 -18.08 -5.28 0.98
CA PHE A 197 -16.81 -5.44 1.67
C PHE A 197 -15.61 -5.48 0.70
N GLY A 198 -15.73 -6.19 -0.42
CA GLY A 198 -14.72 -6.20 -1.47
C GLY A 198 -14.38 -4.80 -1.97
N LEU A 199 -15.39 -3.97 -2.22
CA LEU A 199 -15.21 -2.57 -2.65
C LEU A 199 -14.64 -1.68 -1.54
N ILE A 200 -15.07 -1.84 -0.29
CA ILE A 200 -14.55 -1.11 0.87
C ILE A 200 -13.04 -1.35 1.04
N VAL A 201 -12.56 -2.55 0.75
CA VAL A 201 -11.12 -2.88 0.79
C VAL A 201 -10.40 -2.36 -0.45
N ALA A 202 -10.99 -2.54 -1.63
CA ALA A 202 -10.35 -2.23 -2.91
C ALA A 202 -10.15 -0.74 -3.15
N ILE A 203 -11.14 0.09 -2.83
CA ILE A 203 -11.10 1.53 -3.13
C ILE A 203 -9.95 2.23 -2.40
N PRO A 204 -9.77 2.08 -1.07
CA PRO A 204 -8.62 2.65 -0.38
C PRO A 204 -7.29 2.07 -0.89
N ALA A 205 -7.21 0.75 -1.12
CA ALA A 205 -6.00 0.11 -1.64
C ALA A 205 -5.59 0.70 -2.99
N LEU A 206 -6.54 0.95 -3.90
CA LEU A 206 -6.31 1.56 -5.21
C LEU A 206 -5.82 3.01 -5.09
N ILE A 207 -6.45 3.80 -4.21
CA ILE A 207 -6.08 5.19 -3.98
C ILE A 207 -4.65 5.28 -3.46
N PHE A 208 -4.31 4.49 -2.43
CA PHE A 208 -2.97 4.49 -1.85
C PHE A 208 -1.93 3.92 -2.81
N TRP A 209 -2.26 2.88 -3.58
CA TRP A 209 -1.38 2.37 -4.62
C TRP A 209 -1.01 3.45 -5.64
N ARG A 210 -1.99 4.20 -6.16
CA ARG A 210 -1.75 5.30 -7.10
C ARG A 210 -0.91 6.41 -6.49
N TYR A 211 -1.22 6.77 -5.24
CA TYR A 211 -0.46 7.78 -4.52
C TYR A 211 1.01 7.39 -4.33
N PHE A 212 1.27 6.17 -3.83
CA PHE A 212 2.65 5.71 -3.63
C PHE A 212 3.38 5.50 -4.96
N ARG A 213 2.69 5.06 -6.00
CA ARG A 213 3.28 4.91 -7.32
C ARG A 213 3.78 6.25 -7.86
N ALA A 214 2.96 7.28 -7.83
CA ALA A 214 3.35 8.62 -8.24
C ALA A 214 4.55 9.15 -7.42
N ARG A 215 4.53 8.94 -6.09
CA ARG A 215 5.66 9.33 -5.22
C ARG A 215 6.96 8.60 -5.55
N VAL A 216 6.88 7.32 -5.87
CA VAL A 216 8.08 6.55 -6.27
C VAL A 216 8.60 7.06 -7.60
N ASP A 217 7.73 7.31 -8.58
CA ASP A 217 8.14 7.84 -9.88
C ASP A 217 8.82 9.23 -9.75
N ASP A 218 8.32 10.11 -8.87
CA ASP A 218 8.94 11.41 -8.53
C ASP A 218 10.35 11.22 -7.91
N TYR A 219 10.51 10.25 -7.00
CA TYR A 219 11.81 9.96 -6.41
C TYR A 219 12.79 9.39 -7.43
N LEU A 220 12.35 8.51 -8.33
CA LEU A 220 13.20 7.96 -9.38
C LEU A 220 13.70 9.06 -10.32
N LEU A 221 12.83 9.97 -10.76
CA LEU A 221 13.23 11.13 -11.56
C LEU A 221 14.25 12.01 -10.82
N SER A 222 14.00 12.28 -9.54
CA SER A 222 14.93 13.08 -8.72
C SER A 222 16.30 12.43 -8.58
N MET A 223 16.34 11.10 -8.40
CA MET A 223 17.57 10.33 -8.31
C MET A 223 18.31 10.29 -9.65
N GLU A 224 17.62 10.15 -10.77
CA GLU A 224 18.20 10.17 -12.12
C GLU A 224 18.89 11.51 -12.39
N LEU A 225 18.19 12.63 -12.14
CA LEU A 225 18.75 13.96 -12.28
C LEU A 225 19.97 14.20 -11.36
N ALA A 226 19.90 13.68 -10.14
CA ALA A 226 21.02 13.78 -9.19
C ALA A 226 22.21 12.93 -9.65
N ALA A 227 21.99 11.71 -10.12
CA ALA A 227 23.02 10.83 -10.64
C ALA A 227 23.71 11.42 -11.89
N GLU A 228 22.95 12.05 -12.80
CA GLU A 228 23.50 12.70 -13.98
C GLU A 228 24.36 13.92 -13.60
N ARG A 229 23.90 14.78 -12.67
CA ARG A 229 24.71 15.90 -12.17
C ARG A 229 25.99 15.43 -11.50
N PHE A 230 25.89 14.35 -10.73
CA PHE A 230 27.02 13.75 -10.04
C PHE A 230 28.00 13.13 -11.01
N ALA A 231 27.55 12.40 -12.03
CA ALA A 231 28.42 11.84 -13.08
C ALA A 231 29.23 12.93 -13.79
N ARG A 232 28.60 14.05 -14.15
CA ARG A 232 29.28 15.21 -14.76
C ARG A 232 30.34 15.80 -13.82
N HIS A 233 30.04 15.92 -12.53
CA HIS A 233 31.02 16.41 -11.55
C HIS A 233 32.22 15.46 -11.43
N LEU A 234 32.00 14.15 -11.30
CA LEU A 234 33.06 13.16 -11.21
C LEU A 234 33.94 13.11 -12.47
N ALA A 235 33.35 13.36 -13.65
CA ALA A 235 34.14 13.47 -14.89
C ALA A 235 35.11 14.67 -14.87
N THR A 236 34.79 15.77 -14.17
CA THR A 236 35.68 16.93 -14.03
C THR A 236 36.85 16.67 -13.07
N LEU A 237 36.70 15.79 -12.09
CA LEU A 237 37.77 15.44 -11.13
C LEU A 237 38.89 14.57 -11.74
N ARG A 238 38.64 14.00 -12.90
CA ARG A 238 39.59 13.12 -13.62
C ARG A 238 40.47 13.86 -14.63
N ARG A 239 40.16 15.10 -14.89
CA ARG A 239 40.99 15.99 -15.74
C ARG A 239 42.06 16.68 -14.94
#